data_4bb8cad45e06eccb09617b43e29cae69
#
_entry.id   4bb8cad45e06eccb09617b43e29cae69
#
_cell.length_a   1.000
_cell.length_b   1.000
_cell.length_c   1.000
_cell.angle_alpha   90.00
_cell.angle_beta   90.00
_cell.angle_gamma   90.00
#
_symmetry.space_group_name_H-M   'P 1'
#
loop_
_entity.id
_entity.type
_entity.pdbx_description
1 polymer ?
#
loop_
_entity_poly.entity_id
_entity_poly.type
_entity_poly.pdbx_seq_one_letter_code
_entity_poly.pdbx_strand_id
1 'polypeptide(L)'
;MLSYEAYEKSVFDWLMSKHQADNNFTFTVRQSATKNSETDYFIGTQRSGYFATTFWSIPVNFPGSSGDAMSLIFVLGESTYTYYFEFTQTQDPKDDQNRAVLSLIKTIKKPLVEKYKLARKINETAKMYTIRIAGLKENYVSLETMYQDIDSQLANIIAIVDQGILSVKQSIQRFTAHRVTPQEFVSLINKLNQRVEKHHAIVKEIGDEETSVSTETFANSIPIQLNQILYGPPGTGKTYNSINLALSIIEGKSETELSLEDRTSLKARYQRYVDSGQILFTTFHQSMSYEDFVEGIKPRFHETDDGSKQLIYEVESGLFKIACAHAAYNTYLELHSSEETSASAELVGKFNSGVFQKAMANQDIQGKPVVLIIDEINRGNVSAIFGELITLIEESKRAGRDEALEVILPYSKQKFSVPSNLYLIGTMNTADRSVEALDTALRRRFAFVEMMPKAELLGEIIIENINLQHVLSRINNRIKVLLDKDHQIGHAYLINVQSTRDLTHAFNNCIVPLLKEYFYRDEEKIALVLGPGFVEIENDNFSGDHFPDFERIRKPQYKPKLNVFEVPEENIIDALNQLIG
;
A
#
# COMPACT_ATOMS: atom_id res chain seq x y z
N MET A 1 0.78 6.78 -27.74
CA MET A 1 1.75 5.72 -27.46
C MET A 1 1.91 5.65 -25.96
N LEU A 2 1.99 4.45 -25.36
CA LEU A 2 2.18 4.28 -23.92
C LEU A 2 3.55 4.82 -23.50
N SER A 3 3.63 5.39 -22.29
CA SER A 3 4.93 5.63 -21.64
C SER A 3 5.62 4.29 -21.36
N TYR A 4 6.94 4.31 -21.12
CA TYR A 4 7.68 3.10 -20.76
C TYR A 4 7.07 2.44 -19.51
N GLU A 5 6.74 3.23 -18.49
CA GLU A 5 6.12 2.74 -17.24
C GLU A 5 4.74 2.11 -17.48
N ALA A 6 3.90 2.74 -18.30
CA ALA A 6 2.59 2.17 -18.66
C ALA A 6 2.72 0.88 -19.49
N TYR A 7 3.74 0.80 -20.35
CA TYR A 7 4.05 -0.41 -21.10
C TYR A 7 4.55 -1.55 -20.18
N GLU A 8 5.49 -1.25 -19.30
CA GLU A 8 6.02 -2.19 -18.33
C GLU A 8 4.90 -2.74 -17.43
N LYS A 9 4.04 -1.84 -16.94
CA LYS A 9 2.84 -2.21 -16.17
C LYS A 9 1.94 -3.16 -16.95
N SER A 10 1.57 -2.81 -18.16
CA SER A 10 0.69 -3.65 -19.00
C SER A 10 1.23 -5.06 -19.20
N VAL A 11 2.55 -5.20 -19.39
CA VAL A 11 3.17 -6.54 -19.51
C VAL A 11 3.13 -7.29 -18.18
N PHE A 12 3.37 -6.60 -17.08
CA PHE A 12 3.29 -7.21 -15.75
C PHE A 12 1.86 -7.68 -15.45
N ASP A 13 0.85 -6.86 -15.75
CA ASP A 13 -0.56 -7.20 -15.58
C ASP A 13 -0.95 -8.43 -16.40
N TRP A 14 -0.50 -8.50 -17.66
CA TRP A 14 -0.72 -9.67 -18.50
C TRP A 14 -0.07 -10.94 -17.91
N LEU A 15 1.15 -10.87 -17.38
CA LEU A 15 1.78 -12.00 -16.69
C LEU A 15 1.01 -12.42 -15.44
N MET A 16 0.54 -11.45 -14.66
CA MET A 16 -0.25 -11.70 -13.45
C MET A 16 -1.62 -12.30 -13.77
N SER A 17 -2.30 -11.86 -14.84
CA SER A 17 -3.57 -12.45 -15.26
C SER A 17 -3.44 -13.93 -15.63
N LYS A 18 -2.29 -14.32 -16.19
CA LYS A 18 -2.01 -15.75 -16.46
C LYS A 18 -1.77 -16.57 -15.19
N HIS A 19 -1.08 -16.00 -14.23
CA HIS A 19 -0.92 -16.65 -12.93
C HIS A 19 -2.27 -16.77 -12.20
N GLN A 20 -3.14 -15.76 -12.31
CA GLN A 20 -4.50 -15.83 -11.75
C GLN A 20 -5.36 -16.93 -12.42
N ALA A 21 -5.19 -17.13 -13.74
CA ALA A 21 -5.88 -18.18 -14.47
C ALA A 21 -5.30 -19.59 -14.20
N ASP A 22 -4.01 -19.70 -13.91
CA ASP A 22 -3.30 -20.93 -13.57
C ASP A 22 -2.21 -20.66 -12.53
N ASN A 23 -2.45 -21.02 -11.28
CA ASN A 23 -1.51 -20.84 -10.16
C ASN A 23 -0.15 -21.53 -10.37
N ASN A 24 -0.04 -22.48 -11.31
CA ASN A 24 1.23 -23.10 -11.71
C ASN A 24 1.99 -22.26 -12.74
N PHE A 25 1.36 -21.23 -13.30
CA PHE A 25 2.06 -20.26 -14.14
C PHE A 25 2.85 -19.30 -13.26
N THR A 26 4.12 -19.60 -13.06
CA THR A 26 5.04 -18.83 -12.22
C THR A 26 6.15 -18.24 -13.07
N PHE A 27 6.61 -17.05 -12.70
CA PHE A 27 7.67 -16.34 -13.40
C PHE A 27 8.51 -15.52 -12.39
N THR A 28 9.66 -15.04 -12.82
CA THR A 28 10.42 -14.03 -12.10
C THR A 28 10.80 -12.91 -13.05
N VAL A 29 11.00 -11.73 -12.51
CA VAL A 29 11.40 -10.55 -13.28
C VAL A 29 12.86 -10.25 -13.02
N ARG A 30 13.58 -9.83 -14.02
CA ARG A 30 14.96 -9.36 -13.85
C ARG A 30 14.94 -8.10 -13.01
N GLN A 31 15.77 -8.06 -11.97
CA GLN A 31 15.91 -6.92 -11.08
C GLN A 31 17.32 -6.35 -11.21
N SER A 32 17.42 -5.02 -11.36
CA SER A 32 18.71 -4.35 -11.33
C SER A 32 19.31 -4.36 -9.93
N ALA A 33 20.60 -4.58 -9.82
CA ALA A 33 21.36 -4.42 -8.59
C ALA A 33 21.68 -2.94 -8.26
N THR A 34 21.34 -2.00 -9.14
CA THR A 34 21.65 -0.58 -8.96
C THR A 34 20.55 0.13 -8.16
N LYS A 35 20.95 0.98 -7.23
CA LYS A 35 20.07 1.71 -6.30
C LYS A 35 19.01 2.61 -6.96
N ASN A 36 19.14 2.92 -8.25
CA ASN A 36 18.23 3.83 -8.96
C ASN A 36 17.05 3.14 -9.65
N SER A 37 16.91 1.82 -9.55
CA SER A 37 15.81 1.04 -10.14
C SER A 37 14.81 0.54 -9.09
N GLU A 38 14.64 1.26 -8.00
CA GLU A 38 13.69 0.89 -6.94
C GLU A 38 12.22 1.01 -7.37
N THR A 39 11.97 1.55 -8.55
CA THR A 39 10.64 1.87 -9.09
C THR A 39 10.18 0.95 -10.20
N ASP A 40 11.09 0.23 -10.83
CA ASP A 40 10.80 -0.55 -12.02
C ASP A 40 10.53 -2.01 -11.66
N TYR A 41 9.54 -2.64 -12.28
CA TYR A 41 9.24 -4.06 -12.11
C TYR A 41 10.33 -4.95 -12.73
N PHE A 42 10.94 -4.51 -13.83
CA PHE A 42 11.88 -5.26 -14.64
C PHE A 42 13.23 -4.57 -14.72
N ILE A 43 14.27 -5.32 -15.07
CA ILE A 43 15.52 -4.71 -15.52
C ILE A 43 15.33 -4.19 -16.92
N GLY A 44 15.26 -2.93 -17.00
CA GLY A 44 15.26 -2.16 -18.22
C GLY A 44 15.43 -0.71 -17.84
N THR A 45 15.61 0.13 -18.82
CA THR A 45 15.57 1.57 -18.63
C THR A 45 14.69 2.16 -19.70
N GLN A 46 14.01 3.25 -19.39
CA GLN A 46 13.28 4.03 -20.38
C GLN A 46 14.15 4.34 -21.62
N ARG A 47 15.46 4.54 -21.41
CA ARG A 47 16.44 4.79 -22.47
C ARG A 47 16.69 3.57 -23.34
N SER A 48 16.69 2.35 -22.81
CA SER A 48 16.91 1.11 -23.57
C SER A 48 15.63 0.56 -24.18
N GLY A 49 14.46 0.96 -23.66
CA GLY A 49 13.16 0.53 -24.14
C GLY A 49 12.87 -0.97 -24.02
N TYR A 50 13.66 -1.70 -23.20
CA TYR A 50 13.46 -3.14 -23.05
C TYR A 50 13.48 -3.59 -21.59
N PHE A 51 12.80 -4.70 -21.31
CA PHE A 51 12.83 -5.42 -20.03
C PHE A 51 12.59 -6.92 -20.25
N ALA A 52 12.86 -7.73 -19.22
CA ALA A 52 12.86 -9.17 -19.36
C ALA A 52 12.28 -9.91 -18.15
N THR A 53 11.57 -11.00 -18.44
CA THR A 53 11.08 -11.97 -17.46
C THR A 53 11.64 -13.36 -17.78
N THR A 54 11.64 -14.26 -16.81
CA THR A 54 11.97 -15.66 -17.01
C THR A 54 11.05 -16.59 -16.24
N PHE A 55 10.87 -17.81 -16.74
CA PHE A 55 10.01 -18.83 -16.14
C PHE A 55 10.84 -19.91 -15.41
N TRP A 56 12.16 -19.77 -15.40
CA TRP A 56 13.08 -20.75 -14.83
C TRP A 56 14.07 -20.08 -13.89
N SER A 57 14.36 -20.76 -12.80
CA SER A 57 15.50 -20.44 -11.93
C SER A 57 16.73 -21.20 -12.43
N ILE A 58 17.62 -20.49 -13.13
CA ILE A 58 18.84 -21.05 -13.72
C ILE A 58 20.01 -20.17 -13.30
N PRO A 59 20.66 -20.46 -12.15
CA PRO A 59 21.80 -19.68 -11.70
C PRO A 59 22.94 -19.73 -12.72
N VAL A 60 23.39 -18.55 -13.17
CA VAL A 60 24.52 -18.42 -14.09
C VAL A 60 25.45 -17.28 -13.65
N ASN A 61 26.75 -17.46 -13.90
CA ASN A 61 27.75 -16.42 -13.68
C ASN A 61 28.28 -15.95 -15.03
N PHE A 62 27.88 -14.75 -15.46
CA PHE A 62 28.49 -14.10 -16.60
C PHE A 62 29.68 -13.23 -16.14
N PRO A 63 30.76 -13.13 -16.93
CA PRO A 63 31.84 -12.19 -16.63
C PRO A 63 31.29 -10.74 -16.60
N GLY A 64 31.30 -10.12 -15.43
CA GLY A 64 30.87 -8.73 -15.23
C GLY A 64 29.37 -8.48 -14.97
N SER A 65 28.51 -9.51 -15.00
CA SER A 65 27.10 -9.38 -14.61
C SER A 65 26.50 -10.73 -14.20
N SER A 66 25.58 -10.72 -13.25
CA SER A 66 24.66 -11.83 -13.00
C SER A 66 23.45 -11.63 -13.91
N GLY A 67 23.05 -12.65 -14.67
CA GLY A 67 21.89 -12.58 -15.55
C GLY A 67 21.25 -13.95 -15.73
N ASP A 68 20.02 -13.96 -16.24
CA ASP A 68 19.33 -15.20 -16.56
C ASP A 68 19.77 -15.69 -17.94
N ALA A 69 20.02 -16.99 -18.03
CA ALA A 69 20.40 -17.62 -19.31
C ALA A 69 19.22 -17.69 -20.28
N MET A 70 17.99 -17.61 -19.77
CA MET A 70 16.77 -17.78 -20.54
C MET A 70 15.76 -16.70 -20.13
N SER A 71 15.33 -15.88 -21.10
CA SER A 71 14.44 -14.75 -20.83
C SER A 71 13.45 -14.55 -21.97
N LEU A 72 12.23 -14.13 -21.62
CA LEU A 72 11.31 -13.47 -22.52
C LEU A 72 11.56 -11.97 -22.41
N ILE A 73 11.96 -11.36 -23.51
CA ILE A 73 12.35 -9.95 -23.58
C ILE A 73 11.28 -9.18 -24.34
N PHE A 74 10.86 -8.06 -23.75
CA PHE A 74 9.90 -7.12 -24.30
C PHE A 74 10.61 -5.84 -24.69
N VAL A 75 10.27 -5.29 -25.85
CA VAL A 75 10.90 -4.08 -26.38
C VAL A 75 9.81 -3.08 -26.79
N LEU A 76 9.91 -1.88 -26.25
CA LEU A 76 9.10 -0.72 -26.65
C LEU A 76 9.85 0.06 -27.72
N GLY A 77 9.34 0.06 -28.96
CA GLY A 77 9.85 0.90 -30.06
C GLY A 77 9.17 2.27 -30.08
N GLU A 78 9.58 3.13 -31.02
CA GLU A 78 8.99 4.49 -31.15
C GLU A 78 7.51 4.47 -31.51
N SER A 79 7.03 3.47 -32.26
CA SER A 79 5.63 3.34 -32.69
C SER A 79 5.11 1.91 -32.67
N THR A 80 5.88 0.96 -32.19
CA THR A 80 5.57 -0.47 -32.23
C THR A 80 6.08 -1.18 -31.00
N TYR A 81 5.56 -2.38 -30.78
CA TYR A 81 5.98 -3.30 -29.73
C TYR A 81 6.65 -4.51 -30.36
N THR A 82 7.63 -5.10 -29.66
CA THR A 82 8.33 -6.30 -30.11
C THR A 82 8.64 -7.18 -28.91
N TYR A 83 8.69 -8.48 -29.13
CA TYR A 83 9.20 -9.43 -28.12
C TYR A 83 10.05 -10.51 -28.75
N TYR A 84 10.89 -11.16 -27.94
CA TYR A 84 11.60 -12.36 -28.32
C TYR A 84 12.02 -13.16 -27.08
N PHE A 85 12.10 -14.48 -27.26
CA PHE A 85 12.74 -15.35 -26.28
C PHE A 85 14.25 -15.37 -26.57
N GLU A 86 15.07 -15.19 -25.56
CA GLU A 86 16.51 -15.23 -25.65
C GLU A 86 17.08 -16.31 -24.74
N PHE A 87 17.93 -17.16 -25.32
CA PHE A 87 18.69 -18.19 -24.63
C PHE A 87 20.17 -17.93 -24.91
N THR A 88 20.96 -17.62 -23.88
CA THR A 88 22.34 -17.18 -24.04
C THR A 88 23.27 -17.75 -22.97
N GLN A 89 24.49 -18.11 -23.36
CA GLN A 89 25.58 -18.50 -22.47
C GLN A 89 26.93 -18.24 -23.13
N THR A 90 28.01 -18.15 -22.33
CA THR A 90 29.38 -18.10 -22.85
C THR A 90 29.76 -19.41 -23.55
N GLN A 91 30.57 -19.34 -24.61
CA GLN A 91 31.01 -20.53 -25.38
C GLN A 91 32.08 -21.36 -24.66
N ASP A 92 32.83 -20.77 -23.74
CA ASP A 92 33.86 -21.43 -22.94
C ASP A 92 33.56 -21.24 -21.43
N PRO A 93 32.54 -21.93 -20.90
CA PRO A 93 32.18 -21.85 -19.51
C PRO A 93 33.17 -22.58 -18.61
N LYS A 94 33.64 -21.91 -17.56
CA LYS A 94 34.66 -22.44 -16.64
C LYS A 94 34.11 -23.36 -15.57
N ASP A 95 32.85 -23.23 -15.22
CA ASP A 95 32.20 -24.01 -14.17
C ASP A 95 31.17 -25.01 -14.72
N ASP A 96 30.84 -26.04 -13.92
CA ASP A 96 29.94 -27.12 -14.33
C ASP A 96 28.50 -26.62 -14.57
N GLN A 97 28.02 -25.66 -13.79
CA GLN A 97 26.69 -25.11 -13.95
C GLN A 97 26.55 -24.41 -15.30
N ASN A 98 27.49 -23.54 -15.65
CA ASN A 98 27.46 -22.82 -16.92
C ASN A 98 27.70 -23.77 -18.12
N ARG A 99 28.49 -24.85 -17.96
CA ARG A 99 28.60 -25.92 -18.97
C ARG A 99 27.28 -26.64 -19.19
N ALA A 100 26.55 -26.93 -18.09
CA ALA A 100 25.23 -27.55 -18.18
C ALA A 100 24.20 -26.61 -18.86
N VAL A 101 24.25 -25.31 -18.59
CA VAL A 101 23.39 -24.33 -19.27
C VAL A 101 23.71 -24.24 -20.76
N LEU A 102 24.99 -24.24 -21.15
CA LEU A 102 25.37 -24.28 -22.58
C LEU A 102 24.88 -25.56 -23.25
N SER A 103 25.00 -26.71 -22.56
CA SER A 103 24.48 -27.99 -23.03
C SER A 103 22.97 -27.94 -23.21
N LEU A 104 22.24 -27.36 -22.25
CA LEU A 104 20.81 -27.16 -22.32
C LEU A 104 20.41 -26.34 -23.55
N ILE A 105 21.05 -25.18 -23.77
CA ILE A 105 20.74 -24.31 -24.93
C ILE A 105 21.02 -25.06 -26.26
N LYS A 106 22.09 -25.83 -26.35
CA LYS A 106 22.37 -26.66 -27.52
C LYS A 106 21.34 -27.77 -27.72
N THR A 107 20.86 -28.39 -26.65
CA THR A 107 19.85 -29.46 -26.68
C THR A 107 18.49 -28.93 -27.15
N ILE A 108 18.05 -27.78 -26.66
CA ILE A 108 16.76 -27.19 -27.04
C ILE A 108 16.79 -26.50 -28.41
N LYS A 109 17.97 -26.19 -28.97
CA LYS A 109 18.11 -25.53 -30.27
C LYS A 109 17.34 -26.26 -31.38
N LYS A 110 17.55 -27.57 -31.53
CA LYS A 110 16.94 -28.36 -32.61
C LYS A 110 15.39 -28.34 -32.54
N PRO A 111 14.75 -28.72 -31.43
CA PRO A 111 13.31 -28.71 -31.36
C PRO A 111 12.69 -27.29 -31.45
N LEU A 112 13.38 -26.24 -31.00
CA LEU A 112 12.92 -24.88 -31.16
C LEU A 112 12.99 -24.41 -32.63
N VAL A 113 14.08 -24.68 -33.34
CA VAL A 113 14.26 -24.26 -34.73
C VAL A 113 13.38 -25.06 -35.69
N GLU A 114 13.17 -26.35 -35.46
CA GLU A 114 12.31 -27.19 -36.29
C GLU A 114 10.82 -26.84 -36.14
N LYS A 115 10.38 -26.50 -34.93
CA LYS A 115 8.98 -26.19 -34.63
C LYS A 115 8.60 -24.74 -34.94
N TYR A 116 9.50 -23.81 -34.69
CA TYR A 116 9.28 -22.39 -34.91
C TYR A 116 10.17 -21.92 -36.07
N LYS A 117 9.62 -21.86 -37.30
CA LYS A 117 10.29 -21.37 -38.52
C LYS A 117 10.91 -19.96 -38.41
N LEU A 118 10.78 -19.32 -37.26
CA LEU A 118 11.13 -17.96 -36.91
C LEU A 118 12.36 -17.83 -36.01
N ALA A 119 13.12 -18.90 -35.77
CA ALA A 119 14.39 -18.82 -35.08
C ALA A 119 15.40 -17.98 -35.89
N ARG A 120 15.31 -16.66 -35.79
CA ARG A 120 15.94 -15.73 -36.75
C ARG A 120 17.32 -15.26 -36.38
N LYS A 121 17.83 -15.55 -35.18
CA LYS A 121 19.24 -15.22 -34.87
C LYS A 121 19.86 -16.27 -33.98
N ILE A 122 20.59 -17.16 -34.58
CA ILE A 122 21.64 -17.91 -33.91
C ILE A 122 22.89 -17.07 -34.04
N ASN A 123 23.36 -16.48 -32.96
CA ASN A 123 24.57 -15.69 -32.95
C ASN A 123 25.65 -16.48 -32.21
N GLU A 124 26.50 -17.13 -32.97
CA GLU A 124 27.70 -17.82 -32.47
C GLU A 124 28.87 -16.85 -32.62
N THR A 125 29.14 -16.05 -31.61
CA THR A 125 30.38 -15.27 -31.54
C THR A 125 31.45 -16.07 -30.81
N ALA A 126 32.72 -15.69 -30.94
CA ALA A 126 33.80 -16.34 -30.20
C ALA A 126 33.64 -16.36 -28.67
N LYS A 127 32.75 -15.53 -28.13
CA LYS A 127 32.51 -15.37 -26.70
C LYS A 127 31.12 -15.87 -26.23
N MET A 128 30.08 -15.73 -27.07
CA MET A 128 28.69 -16.01 -26.69
C MET A 128 27.98 -16.91 -27.68
N TYR A 129 27.16 -17.81 -27.14
CA TYR A 129 26.21 -18.62 -27.88
C TYR A 129 24.80 -18.15 -27.54
N THR A 130 24.07 -17.60 -28.50
CA THR A 130 22.75 -17.02 -28.29
C THR A 130 21.77 -17.54 -29.34
N ILE A 131 20.60 -17.98 -28.87
CA ILE A 131 19.43 -18.28 -29.71
C ILE A 131 18.35 -17.26 -29.39
N ARG A 132 17.76 -16.65 -30.43
CA ARG A 132 16.57 -15.76 -30.30
C ARG A 132 15.43 -16.32 -31.12
N ILE A 133 14.25 -16.40 -30.49
CA ILE A 133 13.01 -16.77 -31.15
C ILE A 133 12.13 -15.53 -31.09
N ALA A 134 11.91 -14.90 -32.24
CA ALA A 134 11.03 -13.73 -32.38
C ALA A 134 9.57 -14.17 -32.55
N GLY A 135 8.66 -13.20 -32.45
CA GLY A 135 7.25 -13.38 -32.72
C GLY A 135 6.93 -13.67 -34.19
N LEU A 136 5.67 -13.98 -34.49
CA LEU A 136 5.18 -14.22 -35.84
C LEU A 136 5.27 -12.99 -36.73
N LYS A 137 5.28 -11.80 -36.11
CA LYS A 137 5.47 -10.50 -36.78
C LYS A 137 6.76 -9.85 -36.30
N GLU A 138 7.36 -9.03 -37.14
CA GLU A 138 8.54 -8.25 -36.75
C GLU A 138 8.19 -7.16 -35.73
N ASN A 139 7.00 -6.57 -35.87
CA ASN A 139 6.50 -5.50 -35.01
C ASN A 139 5.00 -5.62 -34.82
N TYR A 140 4.52 -5.23 -33.65
CA TYR A 140 3.10 -5.19 -33.26
C TYR A 140 2.66 -3.76 -33.03
N VAL A 141 1.49 -3.40 -33.55
CA VAL A 141 0.89 -2.07 -33.35
C VAL A 141 -0.02 -2.00 -32.12
N SER A 142 -0.42 -3.16 -31.57
CA SER A 142 -1.18 -3.26 -30.33
C SER A 142 -0.59 -4.33 -29.41
N LEU A 143 -0.70 -4.09 -28.10
CA LEU A 143 -0.24 -5.04 -27.07
C LEU A 143 -1.04 -6.33 -27.12
N GLU A 144 -2.35 -6.23 -27.30
CA GLU A 144 -3.25 -7.40 -27.36
C GLU A 144 -2.81 -8.39 -28.44
N THR A 145 -2.52 -7.91 -29.66
CA THR A 145 -2.02 -8.79 -30.73
C THR A 145 -0.65 -9.38 -30.44
N MET A 146 0.19 -8.66 -29.70
CA MET A 146 1.47 -9.17 -29.24
C MET A 146 1.28 -10.27 -28.18
N TYR A 147 0.40 -10.07 -27.21
CA TYR A 147 0.10 -11.05 -26.16
C TYR A 147 -0.53 -12.31 -26.73
N GLN A 148 -1.48 -12.21 -27.65
CA GLN A 148 -2.06 -13.38 -28.37
C GLN A 148 -1.01 -14.20 -29.08
N ASP A 149 -0.01 -13.55 -29.70
CA ASP A 149 1.06 -14.25 -30.37
C ASP A 149 1.99 -14.95 -29.36
N ILE A 150 2.39 -14.27 -28.27
CA ILE A 150 3.16 -14.91 -27.19
C ILE A 150 2.41 -16.13 -26.65
N ASP A 151 1.13 -16.01 -26.38
CA ASP A 151 0.28 -17.07 -25.83
C ASP A 151 0.24 -18.30 -26.73
N SER A 152 0.19 -18.10 -28.03
CA SER A 152 0.20 -19.19 -29.01
C SER A 152 1.47 -20.04 -28.96
N GLN A 153 2.58 -19.50 -28.46
CA GLN A 153 3.91 -20.13 -28.47
C GLN A 153 4.40 -20.53 -27.08
N LEU A 154 4.01 -19.78 -26.03
CA LEU A 154 4.59 -19.84 -24.71
C LEU A 154 4.57 -21.23 -24.08
N ALA A 155 3.41 -21.90 -24.06
CA ALA A 155 3.28 -23.23 -23.46
C ALA A 155 4.20 -24.27 -24.13
N ASN A 156 4.37 -24.20 -25.44
CA ASN A 156 5.24 -25.09 -26.17
C ASN A 156 6.73 -24.83 -25.92
N ILE A 157 7.13 -23.54 -25.84
CA ILE A 157 8.51 -23.16 -25.53
C ILE A 157 8.86 -23.63 -24.12
N ILE A 158 7.95 -23.42 -23.17
CA ILE A 158 8.09 -23.89 -21.79
C ILE A 158 8.32 -25.42 -21.78
N ALA A 159 7.47 -26.19 -22.44
CA ALA A 159 7.58 -27.64 -22.48
C ALA A 159 8.92 -28.13 -23.08
N ILE A 160 9.40 -27.48 -24.15
CA ILE A 160 10.68 -27.82 -24.76
C ILE A 160 11.85 -27.56 -23.81
N VAL A 161 11.82 -26.43 -23.10
CA VAL A 161 12.88 -26.09 -22.15
C VAL A 161 12.85 -27.02 -20.94
N ASP A 162 11.69 -27.32 -20.40
CA ASP A 162 11.53 -28.24 -19.26
C ASP A 162 12.03 -29.64 -19.58
N GLN A 163 11.73 -30.17 -20.78
CA GLN A 163 12.27 -31.43 -21.25
C GLN A 163 13.80 -31.38 -21.43
N GLY A 164 14.32 -30.27 -21.94
CA GLY A 164 15.73 -30.03 -22.04
C GLY A 164 16.44 -30.04 -20.69
N ILE A 165 15.86 -29.38 -19.67
CA ILE A 165 16.38 -29.38 -18.30
C ILE A 165 16.43 -30.81 -17.73
N LEU A 166 15.37 -31.58 -17.91
CA LEU A 166 15.35 -33.00 -17.47
C LEU A 166 16.45 -33.83 -18.16
N SER A 167 16.61 -33.66 -19.46
CA SER A 167 17.64 -34.38 -20.22
C SER A 167 19.05 -34.04 -19.75
N VAL A 168 19.35 -32.76 -19.52
CA VAL A 168 20.67 -32.32 -19.03
C VAL A 168 20.93 -32.79 -17.59
N LYS A 169 19.92 -32.79 -16.73
CA LYS A 169 20.05 -33.33 -15.36
C LYS A 169 20.41 -34.81 -15.31
N GLN A 170 19.96 -35.61 -16.27
CA GLN A 170 20.36 -37.01 -16.37
C GLN A 170 21.86 -37.18 -16.66
N SER A 171 22.45 -36.22 -17.38
CA SER A 171 23.85 -36.25 -17.76
C SER A 171 24.75 -35.51 -16.77
N ILE A 172 24.25 -34.47 -16.12
CA ILE A 172 24.98 -33.59 -15.20
C ILE A 172 24.19 -33.48 -13.89
N GLN A 173 24.49 -34.34 -12.91
CA GLN A 173 23.75 -34.43 -11.63
C GLN A 173 23.75 -33.16 -10.78
N ARG A 174 24.77 -32.28 -10.95
CA ARG A 174 24.87 -31.00 -10.19
C ARG A 174 24.12 -29.83 -10.84
N PHE A 175 23.38 -30.06 -11.92
CA PHE A 175 22.64 -29.01 -12.58
C PHE A 175 21.41 -28.62 -11.79
N THR A 176 21.33 -27.36 -11.34
CA THR A 176 20.31 -26.87 -10.39
C THR A 176 19.13 -26.15 -11.05
N ALA A 177 19.05 -26.10 -12.38
CA ALA A 177 17.95 -25.45 -13.10
C ALA A 177 16.59 -26.08 -12.79
N HIS A 178 15.58 -25.25 -12.59
CA HIS A 178 14.19 -25.68 -12.37
C HIS A 178 13.20 -24.59 -12.80
N ARG A 179 11.91 -24.94 -12.91
CA ARG A 179 10.83 -23.96 -13.04
C ARG A 179 10.78 -23.10 -11.79
N VAL A 180 10.48 -21.82 -11.94
CA VAL A 180 10.21 -20.94 -10.79
C VAL A 180 9.15 -21.60 -9.92
N THR A 181 9.47 -21.85 -8.66
CA THR A 181 8.55 -22.47 -7.71
C THR A 181 7.51 -21.47 -7.20
N PRO A 182 6.33 -21.92 -6.73
CA PRO A 182 5.35 -21.02 -6.11
C PRO A 182 5.93 -20.19 -4.95
N GLN A 183 6.85 -20.76 -4.15
CA GLN A 183 7.50 -20.05 -3.04
C GLN A 183 8.44 -18.94 -3.56
N GLU A 184 9.23 -19.22 -4.59
CA GLU A 184 10.08 -18.21 -5.24
C GLU A 184 9.24 -17.10 -5.86
N PHE A 185 8.12 -17.46 -6.49
CA PHE A 185 7.18 -16.50 -7.06
C PHE A 185 6.56 -15.59 -5.99
N VAL A 186 6.05 -16.15 -4.88
CA VAL A 186 5.50 -15.37 -3.76
C VAL A 186 6.57 -14.46 -3.16
N SER A 187 7.81 -14.97 -2.99
CA SER A 187 8.93 -14.14 -2.51
C SER A 187 9.24 -12.98 -3.45
N LEU A 188 9.16 -13.20 -4.76
CA LEU A 188 9.32 -12.15 -5.77
C LEU A 188 8.21 -11.10 -5.67
N ILE A 189 6.94 -11.53 -5.66
CA ILE A 189 5.79 -10.64 -5.57
C ILE A 189 5.86 -9.79 -4.31
N ASN A 190 6.22 -10.38 -3.16
CA ASN A 190 6.42 -9.64 -1.92
C ASN A 190 7.53 -8.58 -2.04
N LYS A 191 8.63 -8.89 -2.71
CA LYS A 191 9.70 -7.91 -2.96
C LYS A 191 9.26 -6.80 -3.92
N LEU A 192 8.49 -7.14 -4.95
CA LEU A 192 7.91 -6.15 -5.87
C LEU A 192 6.91 -5.25 -5.16
N ASN A 193 6.04 -5.82 -4.31
CA ASN A 193 5.10 -5.05 -3.51
C ASN A 193 5.81 -4.09 -2.56
N GLN A 194 6.88 -4.51 -1.87
CA GLN A 194 7.70 -3.63 -1.04
C GLN A 194 8.36 -2.49 -1.82
N ARG A 195 8.70 -2.71 -3.09
CA ARG A 195 9.22 -1.67 -3.98
C ARG A 195 8.12 -0.74 -4.45
N VAL A 196 6.97 -1.28 -4.77
CA VAL A 196 5.77 -0.55 -5.24
C VAL A 196 5.14 0.28 -4.13
N GLU A 197 5.28 -0.11 -2.85
CA GLU A 197 4.90 0.72 -1.71
C GLU A 197 5.60 2.09 -1.69
N LYS A 198 6.76 2.20 -2.33
CA LYS A 198 7.44 3.50 -2.52
C LYS A 198 6.90 4.33 -3.69
N HIS A 199 6.19 3.72 -4.63
CA HIS A 199 5.69 4.37 -5.85
C HIS A 199 4.25 3.94 -6.15
N HIS A 200 3.37 4.30 -5.24
CA HIS A 200 1.94 4.10 -5.27
C HIS A 200 1.27 4.18 -6.62
N ALA A 201 0.43 3.32 -6.90
CA ALA A 201 -0.71 3.34 -7.79
C ALA A 201 -0.89 2.06 -8.63
N ILE A 202 0.14 1.28 -8.86
CA ILE A 202 0.14 0.34 -9.99
C ILE A 202 -0.41 -1.05 -9.63
N VAL A 203 -0.26 -1.52 -8.39
CA VAL A 203 -0.76 -2.86 -8.00
C VAL A 203 -2.23 -2.85 -7.56
N LYS A 204 -2.76 -1.69 -7.12
CA LYS A 204 -4.16 -1.56 -6.70
C LYS A 204 -5.16 -1.41 -7.87
N GLU A 205 -4.72 -0.86 -9.01
CA GLU A 205 -5.57 -0.66 -10.19
C GLU A 205 -5.83 -1.94 -11.00
N ILE A 206 -5.07 -3.02 -10.76
CA ILE A 206 -5.26 -4.30 -11.48
C ILE A 206 -6.52 -5.06 -11.01
N GLY A 207 -7.07 -4.68 -9.85
CA GLY A 207 -8.28 -5.30 -9.28
C GLY A 207 -9.60 -4.68 -9.73
N ASP A 208 -9.59 -3.48 -10.33
CA ASP A 208 -10.81 -2.67 -10.50
C ASP A 208 -11.38 -2.59 -11.93
N GLU A 209 -10.72 -3.15 -12.94
CA GLU A 209 -11.23 -3.13 -14.31
C GLU A 209 -11.41 -4.54 -14.91
N GLU A 210 -12.32 -5.35 -14.41
CA GLU A 210 -13.05 -6.33 -15.23
C GLU A 210 -14.04 -7.10 -14.37
N THR A 211 -15.31 -6.73 -14.45
CA THR A 211 -16.37 -7.65 -14.02
C THR A 211 -17.56 -7.60 -14.94
N SER A 212 -17.63 -8.58 -15.79
CA SER A 212 -18.87 -9.28 -16.04
C SER A 212 -18.53 -10.69 -16.50
N VAL A 213 -18.87 -11.68 -15.71
CA VAL A 213 -19.49 -12.97 -15.94
C VAL A 213 -19.06 -13.99 -14.88
N SER A 214 -20.10 -14.43 -14.11
CA SER A 214 -20.33 -15.68 -13.38
C SER A 214 -19.31 -16.20 -12.35
N THR A 215 -19.76 -16.04 -11.10
CA THR A 215 -19.75 -16.98 -9.96
C THR A 215 -18.99 -18.29 -10.13
N GLU A 216 -17.85 -18.41 -9.43
CA GLU A 216 -17.65 -19.46 -8.43
C GLU A 216 -16.50 -19.05 -7.49
N THR A 217 -16.80 -19.16 -6.21
CA THR A 217 -16.02 -18.78 -5.04
C THR A 217 -14.69 -19.51 -4.95
N PHE A 218 -13.57 -18.75 -4.89
CA PHE A 218 -12.45 -19.04 -3.97
C PHE A 218 -11.77 -17.73 -3.60
N ALA A 219 -11.90 -17.37 -2.34
CA ALA A 219 -11.26 -16.22 -1.70
C ALA A 219 -9.73 -16.41 -1.65
N ASN A 220 -8.99 -15.67 -2.48
CA ASN A 220 -7.57 -15.37 -2.23
C ASN A 220 -7.44 -13.90 -1.85
N SER A 221 -7.87 -13.59 -0.63
CA SER A 221 -7.50 -12.35 0.05
C SER A 221 -5.99 -12.39 0.32
N ILE A 222 -5.27 -11.35 -0.09
CA ILE A 222 -3.94 -11.04 0.48
C ILE A 222 -4.14 -11.11 2.00
N PRO A 223 -3.35 -11.88 2.76
CA PRO A 223 -3.56 -11.98 4.19
C PRO A 223 -3.47 -10.57 4.78
N ILE A 224 -4.60 -10.09 5.30
CA ILE A 224 -4.68 -8.77 5.92
C ILE A 224 -3.68 -8.75 7.06
N GLN A 225 -2.72 -7.82 7.00
CA GLN A 225 -1.67 -7.71 8.00
C GLN A 225 -2.28 -7.45 9.38
N LEU A 226 -1.74 -8.08 10.43
CA LEU A 226 -2.23 -7.90 11.80
C LEU A 226 -2.14 -6.45 12.29
N ASN A 227 -1.14 -5.71 11.81
CA ASN A 227 -0.94 -4.31 12.16
C ASN A 227 -0.82 -3.47 10.90
N GLN A 228 -1.71 -2.50 10.70
CA GLN A 228 -1.70 -1.62 9.54
C GLN A 228 -1.87 -0.14 9.93
N ILE A 229 -1.24 0.76 9.20
CA ILE A 229 -1.45 2.20 9.31
C ILE A 229 -1.87 2.75 7.96
N LEU A 230 -3.10 3.30 7.90
CA LEU A 230 -3.61 4.05 6.76
C LEU A 230 -3.09 5.49 6.85
N TYR A 231 -2.20 5.92 5.96
CA TYR A 231 -1.57 7.23 6.04
C TYR A 231 -1.73 8.02 4.74
N GLY A 232 -1.70 9.34 4.84
CA GLY A 232 -1.79 10.24 3.68
C GLY A 232 -2.38 11.59 4.01
N PRO A 233 -2.61 12.45 3.00
CA PRO A 233 -3.16 13.78 3.16
C PRO A 233 -4.54 13.80 3.84
N PRO A 234 -4.96 14.92 4.45
CA PRO A 234 -6.29 15.03 5.04
C PRO A 234 -7.40 14.96 3.96
N GLY A 235 -8.55 14.38 4.33
CA GLY A 235 -9.69 14.25 3.43
C GLY A 235 -9.56 13.15 2.36
N THR A 236 -8.65 12.18 2.53
CA THR A 236 -8.50 11.01 1.65
C THR A 236 -9.33 9.79 2.07
N GLY A 237 -10.18 9.93 3.08
CA GLY A 237 -11.08 8.87 3.53
C GLY A 237 -10.43 7.82 4.44
N LYS A 238 -9.31 8.10 5.11
CA LYS A 238 -8.63 7.15 6.01
C LYS A 238 -9.56 6.55 7.07
N THR A 239 -10.24 7.38 7.86
CA THR A 239 -11.20 6.93 8.88
C THR A 239 -12.42 6.23 8.25
N TYR A 240 -12.83 6.64 7.03
CA TYR A 240 -13.89 5.95 6.29
C TYR A 240 -13.47 4.51 5.93
N ASN A 241 -12.26 4.35 5.42
CA ASN A 241 -11.72 3.05 4.98
C ASN A 241 -11.29 2.16 6.16
N SER A 242 -10.94 2.73 7.33
CA SER A 242 -10.67 1.91 8.53
C SER A 242 -11.91 1.10 8.96
N ILE A 243 -13.12 1.64 8.77
CA ILE A 243 -14.39 0.92 9.00
C ILE A 243 -14.54 -0.25 8.02
N ASN A 244 -14.30 -0.01 6.73
CA ASN A 244 -14.40 -1.05 5.71
C ASN A 244 -13.37 -2.16 5.94
N LEU A 245 -12.14 -1.78 6.28
CA LEU A 245 -11.07 -2.72 6.58
C LEU A 245 -11.40 -3.56 7.83
N ALA A 246 -11.96 -2.96 8.88
CA ALA A 246 -12.40 -3.69 10.07
C ALA A 246 -13.50 -4.72 9.74
N LEU A 247 -14.48 -4.33 8.93
CA LEU A 247 -15.53 -5.26 8.45
C LEU A 247 -14.95 -6.36 7.57
N SER A 248 -14.01 -6.02 6.67
CA SER A 248 -13.29 -6.99 5.83
C SER A 248 -12.58 -8.05 6.68
N ILE A 249 -11.89 -7.63 7.74
CA ILE A 249 -11.19 -8.54 8.67
C ILE A 249 -12.18 -9.49 9.36
N ILE A 250 -13.28 -8.95 9.88
CA ILE A 250 -14.23 -9.72 10.71
C ILE A 250 -15.10 -10.65 9.87
N GLU A 251 -15.56 -10.18 8.71
CA GLU A 251 -16.49 -10.91 7.86
C GLU A 251 -15.79 -11.78 6.80
N GLY A 252 -14.46 -11.62 6.63
CA GLY A 252 -13.71 -12.32 5.58
C GLY A 252 -14.08 -11.90 4.16
N LYS A 253 -14.73 -10.74 4.00
CA LYS A 253 -15.11 -10.15 2.71
C LYS A 253 -14.01 -9.24 2.19
N SER A 254 -13.87 -9.17 0.87
CA SER A 254 -12.96 -8.19 0.26
C SER A 254 -13.50 -6.76 0.42
N GLU A 255 -12.60 -5.76 0.41
CA GLU A 255 -13.00 -4.35 0.42
C GLU A 255 -13.88 -4.01 -0.79
N THR A 256 -13.66 -4.67 -1.92
CA THR A 256 -14.45 -4.50 -3.15
C THR A 256 -15.89 -4.94 -2.96
N GLU A 257 -16.12 -6.12 -2.33
CA GLU A 257 -17.47 -6.59 -2.01
C GLU A 257 -18.18 -5.61 -1.07
N LEU A 258 -17.47 -5.12 -0.04
CA LEU A 258 -18.03 -4.14 0.89
C LEU A 258 -18.32 -2.79 0.22
N SER A 259 -17.53 -2.37 -0.78
CA SER A 259 -17.76 -1.10 -1.50
C SER A 259 -19.02 -1.09 -2.35
N LEU A 260 -19.54 -2.26 -2.73
CA LEU A 260 -20.81 -2.41 -3.46
C LEU A 260 -22.03 -2.38 -2.55
N GLU A 261 -21.83 -2.49 -1.23
CA GLU A 261 -22.92 -2.49 -0.25
C GLU A 261 -23.32 -1.06 0.17
N ASP A 262 -24.60 -0.88 0.51
CA ASP A 262 -25.08 0.39 1.04
C ASP A 262 -24.37 0.80 2.33
N ARG A 263 -23.91 2.06 2.38
CA ARG A 263 -23.15 2.61 3.52
C ARG A 263 -23.91 2.55 4.84
N THR A 264 -25.22 2.68 4.82
CA THR A 264 -26.06 2.61 6.03
C THR A 264 -25.99 1.21 6.62
N SER A 265 -26.06 0.19 5.77
CA SER A 265 -25.94 -1.21 6.15
C SER A 265 -24.55 -1.55 6.70
N LEU A 266 -23.49 -1.02 6.08
CA LEU A 266 -22.12 -1.16 6.58
C LEU A 266 -21.96 -0.54 7.97
N LYS A 267 -22.44 0.68 8.18
CA LYS A 267 -22.39 1.36 9.48
C LYS A 267 -23.20 0.62 10.55
N ALA A 268 -24.36 0.08 10.21
CA ALA A 268 -25.17 -0.70 11.15
C ALA A 268 -24.47 -2.00 11.58
N ARG A 269 -23.75 -2.68 10.66
CA ARG A 269 -22.94 -3.86 11.01
C ARG A 269 -21.72 -3.47 11.85
N TYR A 270 -21.03 -2.43 11.47
CA TYR A 270 -19.92 -1.90 12.24
C TYR A 270 -20.33 -1.60 13.69
N GLN A 271 -21.47 -0.91 13.89
CA GLN A 271 -21.97 -0.61 15.22
C GLN A 271 -22.26 -1.88 16.04
N ARG A 272 -22.86 -2.90 15.43
CA ARG A 272 -23.07 -4.20 16.12
C ARG A 272 -21.76 -4.85 16.59
N TYR A 273 -20.70 -4.76 15.77
CA TYR A 273 -19.40 -5.28 16.18
C TYR A 273 -18.73 -4.42 17.28
N VAL A 274 -18.98 -3.10 17.29
CA VAL A 274 -18.56 -2.24 18.39
C VAL A 274 -19.31 -2.60 19.68
N ASP A 275 -20.61 -2.76 19.62
CA ASP A 275 -21.46 -3.09 20.77
C ASP A 275 -21.10 -4.48 21.36
N SER A 276 -20.66 -5.40 20.52
CA SER A 276 -20.18 -6.74 20.95
C SER A 276 -18.75 -6.75 21.45
N GLY A 277 -18.00 -5.65 21.36
CA GLY A 277 -16.59 -5.58 21.72
C GLY A 277 -15.63 -6.25 20.72
N GLN A 278 -16.12 -6.62 19.54
CA GLN A 278 -15.28 -7.18 18.47
C GLN A 278 -14.55 -6.10 17.67
N ILE A 279 -15.08 -4.87 17.65
CA ILE A 279 -14.38 -3.66 17.21
C ILE A 279 -14.28 -2.69 18.38
N LEU A 280 -13.06 -2.20 18.63
CA LEU A 280 -12.80 -1.13 19.57
C LEU A 280 -12.21 0.06 18.80
N PHE A 281 -12.52 1.27 19.26
CA PHE A 281 -12.07 2.51 18.61
C PHE A 281 -11.51 3.48 19.64
N THR A 282 -10.38 4.11 19.32
CA THR A 282 -9.81 5.22 20.09
C THR A 282 -9.16 6.23 19.16
N THR A 283 -9.00 7.47 19.64
CA THR A 283 -8.23 8.50 18.97
C THR A 283 -7.04 8.87 19.84
N PHE A 284 -5.84 8.85 19.29
CA PHE A 284 -4.65 9.31 20.01
C PHE A 284 -4.60 10.83 20.06
N HIS A 285 -4.12 11.36 21.16
CA HIS A 285 -3.88 12.78 21.40
C HIS A 285 -2.65 12.97 22.27
N GLN A 286 -2.11 14.19 22.35
CA GLN A 286 -0.84 14.48 23.02
C GLN A 286 -0.79 14.08 24.51
N SER A 287 -1.94 14.07 25.19
CA SER A 287 -2.02 13.66 26.61
C SER A 287 -2.33 12.17 26.82
N MET A 288 -2.42 11.36 25.73
CA MET A 288 -2.61 9.91 25.83
C MET A 288 -1.38 9.27 26.44
N SER A 289 -1.58 8.42 27.43
CA SER A 289 -0.49 7.75 28.16
C SER A 289 -0.62 6.23 28.14
N TYR A 290 0.41 5.55 28.63
CA TYR A 290 0.40 4.10 28.87
C TYR A 290 -0.73 3.70 29.83
N GLU A 291 -0.97 4.53 30.85
CA GLU A 291 -1.99 4.33 31.88
C GLU A 291 -3.42 4.37 31.33
N ASP A 292 -3.64 5.11 30.25
CA ASP A 292 -4.95 5.17 29.58
C ASP A 292 -5.13 4.05 28.56
N PHE A 293 -4.03 3.59 27.96
CA PHE A 293 -4.08 2.65 26.85
C PHE A 293 -3.89 1.19 27.27
N VAL A 294 -3.01 0.92 28.21
CA VAL A 294 -2.68 -0.44 28.67
C VAL A 294 -3.27 -0.72 30.05
N GLU A 295 -2.73 -0.12 31.08
CA GLU A 295 -3.23 -0.17 32.46
C GLU A 295 -2.65 0.95 33.31
N GLY A 296 -3.43 1.47 34.24
CA GLY A 296 -2.98 2.54 35.13
C GLY A 296 -3.71 2.57 36.44
N ILE A 297 -3.11 3.23 37.45
CA ILE A 297 -3.72 3.42 38.78
C ILE A 297 -4.70 4.60 38.69
N LYS A 298 -5.98 4.33 38.96
CA LYS A 298 -7.03 5.37 38.96
C LYS A 298 -7.73 5.46 40.32
N PRO A 299 -8.09 6.67 40.77
CA PRO A 299 -8.83 6.86 42.01
C PRO A 299 -10.30 6.43 41.83
N ARG A 300 -10.82 5.64 42.76
CA ARG A 300 -12.24 5.24 42.82
C ARG A 300 -12.81 5.56 44.19
N PHE A 301 -14.10 5.94 44.22
CA PHE A 301 -14.84 6.07 45.46
C PHE A 301 -15.54 4.76 45.74
N HIS A 302 -15.23 4.16 46.88
CA HIS A 302 -15.93 3.00 47.41
C HIS A 302 -16.90 3.45 48.50
N GLU A 303 -18.16 3.06 48.43
CA GLU A 303 -19.10 3.25 49.50
C GLU A 303 -18.88 2.19 50.55
N THR A 304 -18.58 2.64 51.77
CA THR A 304 -18.45 1.75 52.97
C THR A 304 -19.84 1.46 53.56
N ASP A 305 -19.95 0.41 54.33
CA ASP A 305 -21.23 -0.05 54.91
C ASP A 305 -21.94 1.02 55.78
N ASP A 306 -21.24 2.05 56.21
CA ASP A 306 -21.78 3.21 56.94
C ASP A 306 -22.24 4.38 56.05
N GLY A 307 -22.19 4.21 54.73
CA GLY A 307 -22.59 5.24 53.74
C GLY A 307 -21.53 6.33 53.50
N SER A 308 -20.32 6.18 54.08
CA SER A 308 -19.20 7.08 53.79
C SER A 308 -18.50 6.70 52.48
N LYS A 309 -17.95 7.70 51.77
CA LYS A 309 -17.18 7.47 50.54
C LYS A 309 -15.68 7.46 50.86
N GLN A 310 -15.05 6.33 50.70
CA GLN A 310 -13.59 6.19 50.83
C GLN A 310 -12.93 6.22 49.45
N LEU A 311 -11.88 7.04 49.32
CA LEU A 311 -11.04 7.05 48.10
C LEU A 311 -10.11 5.85 48.14
N ILE A 312 -10.21 4.98 47.15
CA ILE A 312 -9.29 3.85 46.94
C ILE A 312 -8.60 4.00 45.59
N TYR A 313 -7.46 3.38 45.44
CA TYR A 313 -6.70 3.36 44.18
C TYR A 313 -6.73 1.95 43.62
N GLU A 314 -7.21 1.81 42.39
CA GLU A 314 -7.29 0.54 41.70
C GLU A 314 -6.54 0.57 40.38
N VAL A 315 -6.00 -0.57 39.96
CA VAL A 315 -5.41 -0.73 38.65
C VAL A 315 -6.53 -0.97 37.64
N GLU A 316 -6.81 0.01 36.79
CA GLU A 316 -7.76 -0.11 35.71
C GLU A 316 -7.08 -0.54 34.41
N SER A 317 -7.77 -1.37 33.62
CA SER A 317 -7.31 -1.81 32.31
C SER A 317 -7.68 -0.79 31.26
N GLY A 318 -6.69 -0.41 30.44
CA GLY A 318 -6.88 0.45 29.28
C GLY A 318 -7.44 -0.31 28.06
N LEU A 319 -7.74 0.44 27.00
CA LEU A 319 -8.46 -0.09 25.84
C LEU A 319 -7.69 -1.22 25.11
N PHE A 320 -6.37 -1.14 25.05
CA PHE A 320 -5.56 -2.19 24.43
C PHE A 320 -5.65 -3.53 25.19
N LYS A 321 -5.59 -3.46 26.52
CA LYS A 321 -5.74 -4.65 27.37
C LYS A 321 -7.16 -5.25 27.27
N ILE A 322 -8.18 -4.40 27.16
CA ILE A 322 -9.57 -4.82 26.90
C ILE A 322 -9.66 -5.53 25.54
N ALA A 323 -9.07 -4.97 24.50
CA ALA A 323 -9.06 -5.59 23.16
C ALA A 323 -8.37 -6.97 23.17
N CYS A 324 -7.25 -7.09 23.88
CA CYS A 324 -6.57 -8.39 24.09
C CYS A 324 -7.46 -9.39 24.81
N ALA A 325 -8.22 -8.96 25.85
CA ALA A 325 -9.13 -9.83 26.57
C ALA A 325 -10.26 -10.36 25.69
N HIS A 326 -10.86 -9.52 24.84
CA HIS A 326 -11.87 -9.95 23.86
C HIS A 326 -11.30 -10.93 22.83
N ALA A 327 -10.11 -10.66 22.29
CA ALA A 327 -9.44 -11.54 21.33
C ALA A 327 -9.12 -12.90 21.94
N ALA A 328 -8.58 -12.91 23.16
CA ALA A 328 -8.30 -14.14 23.91
C ALA A 328 -9.57 -14.94 24.22
N TYR A 329 -10.65 -14.26 24.57
CA TYR A 329 -11.95 -14.89 24.80
C TYR A 329 -12.50 -15.54 23.53
N ASN A 330 -12.43 -14.89 22.39
CA ASN A 330 -12.85 -15.47 21.12
C ASN A 330 -12.06 -16.76 20.80
N THR A 331 -10.77 -16.79 21.08
CA THR A 331 -9.96 -18.02 20.93
C THR A 331 -10.37 -19.10 21.95
N TYR A 332 -10.72 -18.70 23.17
CA TYR A 332 -11.21 -19.63 24.19
C TYR A 332 -12.55 -20.26 23.81
N LEU A 333 -13.48 -19.50 23.21
CA LEU A 333 -14.78 -20.02 22.75
C LEU A 333 -14.63 -21.08 21.65
N GLU A 334 -13.70 -20.90 20.72
CA GLU A 334 -13.43 -21.91 19.67
C GLU A 334 -12.94 -23.25 20.25
N LEU A 335 -12.25 -23.20 21.39
CA LEU A 335 -11.78 -24.41 22.07
C LEU A 335 -12.87 -25.10 22.90
N HIS A 336 -13.81 -24.35 23.49
CA HIS A 336 -14.75 -24.87 24.50
C HIS A 336 -16.21 -24.94 24.05
N SER A 337 -16.53 -24.49 22.82
CA SER A 337 -17.89 -24.50 22.22
C SER A 337 -19.00 -23.92 23.13
N SER A 338 -18.68 -22.91 23.94
CA SER A 338 -19.62 -22.30 24.88
C SER A 338 -20.07 -20.92 24.36
N GLU A 339 -21.38 -20.64 24.44
CA GLU A 339 -21.99 -19.37 24.04
C GLU A 339 -22.24 -18.47 25.27
N GLU A 340 -21.23 -18.13 26.07
CA GLU A 340 -21.39 -17.16 27.13
C GLU A 340 -20.95 -15.76 26.68
N THR A 341 -21.88 -14.82 26.59
CA THR A 341 -21.60 -13.40 26.45
C THR A 341 -21.27 -12.82 27.83
N SER A 342 -20.01 -12.43 28.04
CA SER A 342 -19.55 -11.81 29.28
C SER A 342 -19.28 -10.33 29.08
N ALA A 343 -19.60 -9.50 30.08
CA ALA A 343 -19.24 -8.09 30.07
C ALA A 343 -17.72 -7.89 30.01
N SER A 344 -17.24 -6.81 29.37
CA SER A 344 -15.80 -6.55 29.17
C SER A 344 -14.99 -6.59 30.47
N ALA A 345 -15.53 -6.13 31.59
CA ALA A 345 -14.88 -6.16 32.89
C ALA A 345 -14.64 -7.61 33.39
N GLU A 346 -15.59 -8.50 33.17
CA GLU A 346 -15.46 -9.93 33.49
C GLU A 346 -14.43 -10.62 32.60
N LEU A 347 -14.44 -10.32 31.29
CA LEU A 347 -13.45 -10.85 30.34
C LEU A 347 -12.04 -10.44 30.72
N VAL A 348 -11.83 -9.17 31.10
CA VAL A 348 -10.55 -8.67 31.61
C VAL A 348 -10.14 -9.39 32.88
N GLY A 349 -11.06 -9.63 33.80
CA GLY A 349 -10.81 -10.42 35.03
C GLY A 349 -10.34 -11.86 34.73
N LYS A 350 -11.04 -12.54 33.81
CA LYS A 350 -10.67 -13.89 33.33
C LYS A 350 -9.33 -13.89 32.57
N PHE A 351 -9.06 -12.86 31.76
CA PHE A 351 -7.80 -12.68 31.07
C PHE A 351 -6.64 -12.50 32.05
N ASN A 352 -6.80 -11.62 33.02
CA ASN A 352 -5.83 -11.33 34.06
C ASN A 352 -5.51 -12.54 34.96
N SER A 353 -6.49 -13.41 35.22
CA SER A 353 -6.30 -14.65 35.99
C SER A 353 -5.70 -15.81 35.18
N GLY A 354 -5.40 -15.60 33.90
CA GLY A 354 -4.76 -16.59 33.03
C GLY A 354 -5.69 -17.70 32.50
N VAL A 355 -7.03 -17.55 32.64
CA VAL A 355 -8.02 -18.54 32.15
C VAL A 355 -7.87 -18.80 30.66
N PHE A 356 -7.54 -17.79 29.87
CA PHE A 356 -7.42 -17.91 28.42
C PHE A 356 -6.02 -18.33 27.93
N GLN A 357 -5.03 -18.44 28.82
CA GLN A 357 -3.63 -18.66 28.43
C GLN A 357 -3.43 -19.95 27.61
N LYS A 358 -4.10 -21.05 28.03
CA LYS A 358 -4.02 -22.32 27.31
C LYS A 358 -4.62 -22.27 25.91
N ALA A 359 -5.71 -21.54 25.73
CA ALA A 359 -6.34 -21.35 24.42
C ALA A 359 -5.45 -20.50 23.51
N MET A 360 -4.93 -19.38 24.01
CA MET A 360 -4.03 -18.50 23.26
C MET A 360 -2.72 -19.16 22.85
N ALA A 361 -2.20 -20.09 23.66
CA ALA A 361 -0.95 -20.81 23.37
C ALA A 361 -1.12 -21.91 22.30
N ASN A 362 -2.35 -22.27 21.94
CA ASN A 362 -2.62 -23.30 20.94
C ASN A 362 -2.46 -22.73 19.52
N GLN A 363 -1.49 -23.28 18.78
CA GLN A 363 -1.17 -22.84 17.40
C GLN A 363 -2.23 -23.27 16.37
N ASP A 364 -2.98 -24.32 16.66
CA ASP A 364 -3.95 -24.91 15.74
C ASP A 364 -5.34 -24.21 15.80
N ILE A 365 -5.53 -23.29 16.77
CA ILE A 365 -6.82 -22.63 16.99
C ILE A 365 -6.67 -21.13 16.74
N GLN A 366 -7.45 -20.64 15.79
CA GLN A 366 -7.57 -19.23 15.52
C GLN A 366 -8.98 -18.75 15.90
N GLY A 367 -9.08 -17.96 16.97
CA GLY A 367 -10.34 -17.33 17.38
C GLY A 367 -10.83 -16.29 16.39
N LYS A 368 -12.11 -15.94 16.47
CA LYS A 368 -12.67 -14.85 15.65
C LYS A 368 -11.84 -13.57 15.84
N PRO A 369 -11.57 -12.82 14.75
CA PRO A 369 -10.75 -11.62 14.83
C PRO A 369 -11.40 -10.54 15.70
N VAL A 370 -10.56 -9.80 16.43
CA VAL A 370 -10.91 -8.55 17.11
C VAL A 370 -10.09 -7.43 16.49
N VAL A 371 -10.70 -6.27 16.26
CA VAL A 371 -10.05 -5.13 15.60
C VAL A 371 -10.01 -3.95 16.56
N LEU A 372 -8.82 -3.39 16.80
CA LEU A 372 -8.62 -2.13 17.49
C LEU A 372 -8.22 -1.06 16.48
N ILE A 373 -9.10 -0.06 16.30
CA ILE A 373 -8.85 1.10 15.45
C ILE A 373 -8.28 2.23 16.31
N ILE A 374 -7.13 2.77 15.90
CA ILE A 374 -6.43 3.88 16.54
C ILE A 374 -6.38 5.05 15.55
N ASP A 375 -7.33 5.97 15.67
CA ASP A 375 -7.37 7.16 14.82
C ASP A 375 -6.28 8.16 15.26
N GLU A 376 -5.67 8.86 14.29
CA GLU A 376 -4.59 9.83 14.53
C GLU A 376 -3.44 9.27 15.37
N ILE A 377 -2.97 8.06 15.06
CA ILE A 377 -1.97 7.32 15.84
C ILE A 377 -0.68 8.13 16.10
N ASN A 378 -0.33 9.01 15.19
CA ASN A 378 0.86 9.87 15.27
C ASN A 378 0.71 11.12 16.13
N ARG A 379 -0.49 11.43 16.66
CA ARG A 379 -0.71 12.57 17.57
C ARG A 379 -0.28 12.29 19.01
N GLY A 380 -0.08 11.02 19.36
CA GLY A 380 0.47 10.60 20.65
C GLY A 380 1.91 10.11 20.54
N ASN A 381 2.65 10.10 21.64
CA ASN A 381 3.94 9.43 21.70
C ASN A 381 3.74 7.90 21.72
N VAL A 382 3.64 7.29 20.54
CA VAL A 382 3.25 5.89 20.39
C VAL A 382 4.18 4.95 21.12
N SER A 383 5.50 5.24 21.13
CA SER A 383 6.49 4.41 21.84
C SER A 383 6.29 4.43 23.35
N ALA A 384 5.94 5.59 23.91
CA ALA A 384 5.62 5.70 25.34
C ALA A 384 4.26 5.08 25.68
N ILE A 385 3.26 5.20 24.80
CA ILE A 385 1.91 4.67 24.99
C ILE A 385 1.90 3.13 24.96
N PHE A 386 2.66 2.51 24.05
CA PHE A 386 2.77 1.04 23.98
C PHE A 386 3.79 0.49 24.97
N GLY A 387 4.81 1.26 25.35
CA GLY A 387 5.88 0.81 26.24
C GLY A 387 6.53 -0.49 25.76
N GLU A 388 6.68 -1.45 26.69
CA GLU A 388 7.24 -2.77 26.40
C GLU A 388 6.39 -3.61 25.45
N LEU A 389 5.09 -3.30 25.31
CA LEU A 389 4.18 -4.05 24.46
C LEU A 389 4.46 -3.84 22.97
N ILE A 390 5.25 -2.82 22.62
CA ILE A 390 5.67 -2.57 21.23
C ILE A 390 6.35 -3.80 20.62
N THR A 391 7.03 -4.61 21.41
CA THR A 391 7.64 -5.87 20.96
C THR A 391 6.61 -6.97 20.77
N LEU A 392 5.59 -7.02 21.62
CA LEU A 392 4.58 -8.08 21.62
C LEU A 392 3.55 -7.96 20.47
N ILE A 393 3.39 -6.77 19.89
CA ILE A 393 2.51 -6.60 18.73
C ILE A 393 3.10 -7.17 17.44
N GLU A 394 4.40 -7.47 17.41
CA GLU A 394 5.07 -8.13 16.28
C GLU A 394 4.46 -9.53 16.06
N GLU A 395 4.18 -9.90 14.82
CA GLU A 395 3.43 -11.12 14.51
C GLU A 395 4.04 -12.39 15.10
N SER A 396 5.37 -12.56 14.99
CA SER A 396 6.08 -13.74 15.51
C SER A 396 6.10 -13.81 17.04
N LYS A 397 5.88 -12.68 17.73
CA LYS A 397 5.94 -12.57 19.20
C LYS A 397 4.58 -12.72 19.89
N ARG A 398 3.51 -12.83 19.13
CA ARG A 398 2.17 -13.00 19.67
C ARG A 398 1.93 -14.38 20.26
N ALA A 399 0.97 -14.49 21.17
CA ALA A 399 0.60 -15.76 21.77
C ALA A 399 0.25 -16.82 20.71
N GLY A 400 0.73 -18.05 20.89
CA GLY A 400 0.53 -19.14 19.93
C GLY A 400 1.42 -19.09 18.68
N ARG A 401 2.42 -18.19 18.61
CA ARG A 401 3.41 -18.16 17.54
C ARG A 401 4.75 -18.73 17.98
N ASP A 402 5.62 -19.08 17.03
CA ASP A 402 6.90 -19.77 17.29
C ASP A 402 7.85 -19.02 18.22
N GLU A 403 7.81 -17.69 18.21
CA GLU A 403 8.63 -16.83 19.05
C GLU A 403 7.81 -16.06 20.09
N ALA A 404 6.67 -16.63 20.53
CA ALA A 404 5.77 -15.99 21.49
C ALA A 404 6.51 -15.49 22.74
N LEU A 405 6.21 -14.25 23.12
CA LEU A 405 6.80 -13.61 24.29
C LEU A 405 5.72 -13.18 25.29
N GLU A 406 6.09 -13.20 26.56
CA GLU A 406 5.30 -12.63 27.65
C GLU A 406 6.12 -11.56 28.37
N VAL A 407 5.44 -10.51 28.83
CA VAL A 407 6.03 -9.49 29.71
C VAL A 407 5.26 -9.41 31.03
N ILE A 408 5.87 -8.80 32.03
CA ILE A 408 5.20 -8.51 33.32
C ILE A 408 4.80 -7.02 33.28
N LEU A 409 3.50 -6.75 33.34
CA LEU A 409 2.98 -5.38 33.35
C LEU A 409 3.45 -4.61 34.61
N PRO A 410 3.72 -3.29 34.49
CA PRO A 410 4.35 -2.52 35.56
C PRO A 410 3.44 -2.26 36.78
N TYR A 411 2.13 -2.12 36.60
CA TYR A 411 1.18 -1.80 37.67
C TYR A 411 0.57 -3.06 38.28
N SER A 412 -0.07 -3.89 37.49
CA SER A 412 -0.74 -5.12 37.95
C SER A 412 0.22 -6.24 38.31
N LYS A 413 1.47 -6.20 37.86
CA LYS A 413 2.47 -7.27 37.96
C LYS A 413 2.04 -8.59 37.31
N GLN A 414 1.03 -8.54 36.45
CA GLN A 414 0.52 -9.73 35.75
C GLN A 414 1.35 -10.02 34.50
N LYS A 415 1.44 -11.32 34.17
CA LYS A 415 1.97 -11.75 32.88
C LYS A 415 1.01 -11.35 31.78
N PHE A 416 1.56 -10.85 30.68
CA PHE A 416 0.80 -10.35 29.54
C PHE A 416 1.40 -10.80 28.22
N SER A 417 0.54 -11.23 27.31
CA SER A 417 0.88 -11.53 25.92
C SER A 417 -0.23 -11.01 24.99
N VAL A 418 0.10 -10.71 23.75
CA VAL A 418 -0.85 -10.21 22.74
C VAL A 418 -1.41 -11.41 21.96
N PRO A 419 -2.74 -11.58 21.87
CA PRO A 419 -3.37 -12.65 21.09
C PRO A 419 -3.08 -12.55 19.60
N SER A 420 -3.00 -13.70 18.91
CA SER A 420 -2.70 -13.77 17.47
C SER A 420 -3.85 -13.31 16.57
N ASN A 421 -5.08 -13.23 17.06
CA ASN A 421 -6.29 -12.80 16.35
C ASN A 421 -6.68 -11.33 16.63
N LEU A 422 -5.82 -10.54 17.27
CA LEU A 422 -6.01 -9.09 17.45
C LEU A 422 -5.41 -8.32 16.27
N TYR A 423 -6.20 -7.53 15.60
CA TYR A 423 -5.78 -6.66 14.50
C TYR A 423 -5.71 -5.19 14.98
N LEU A 424 -4.66 -4.49 14.58
CA LEU A 424 -4.44 -3.09 14.89
C LEU A 424 -4.50 -2.27 13.60
N ILE A 425 -5.43 -1.32 13.52
CA ILE A 425 -5.57 -0.40 12.40
C ILE A 425 -5.30 1.02 12.90
N GLY A 426 -4.19 1.61 12.47
CA GLY A 426 -3.91 3.03 12.72
C GLY A 426 -4.34 3.91 11.55
N THR A 427 -4.72 5.17 11.81
CA THR A 427 -4.79 6.21 10.78
C THR A 427 -3.79 7.31 11.09
N MET A 428 -3.22 7.95 10.05
CA MET A 428 -2.21 8.98 10.20
C MET A 428 -2.33 10.05 9.12
N ASN A 429 -2.42 11.33 9.53
CA ASN A 429 -2.33 12.46 8.61
C ASN A 429 -0.86 12.82 8.38
N THR A 430 -0.43 12.89 7.10
CA THR A 430 0.96 13.20 6.73
C THR A 430 1.25 14.70 6.67
N ALA A 431 0.25 15.52 6.39
CA ALA A 431 0.40 16.97 6.27
C ALA A 431 0.52 17.70 7.63
N ASP A 432 0.25 17.02 8.73
CA ASP A 432 0.21 17.64 10.06
C ASP A 432 1.64 17.88 10.61
N ARG A 433 2.09 19.14 10.64
CA ARG A 433 3.43 19.53 11.06
C ARG A 433 3.66 19.42 12.58
N SER A 434 2.60 19.33 13.36
CA SER A 434 2.67 19.28 14.82
C SER A 434 2.93 17.88 15.38
N VAL A 435 3.17 16.89 14.53
CA VAL A 435 3.17 15.48 14.87
C VAL A 435 4.59 14.90 14.83
N GLU A 436 4.94 14.11 15.84
CA GLU A 436 6.19 13.38 15.87
C GLU A 436 6.26 12.32 14.76
N ALA A 437 7.43 12.21 14.14
CA ALA A 437 7.68 11.10 13.20
C ALA A 437 7.61 9.77 13.96
N LEU A 438 6.84 8.83 13.44
CA LEU A 438 6.78 7.49 14.02
C LEU A 438 8.18 6.87 14.11
N ASP A 439 8.51 6.35 15.29
CA ASP A 439 9.78 5.69 15.58
C ASP A 439 10.03 4.51 14.62
N THR A 440 11.30 4.29 14.31
CA THR A 440 11.77 3.18 13.47
C THR A 440 11.32 1.81 13.99
N ALA A 441 11.15 1.66 15.31
CA ALA A 441 10.66 0.43 15.93
C ALA A 441 9.21 0.12 15.52
N LEU A 442 8.34 1.14 15.44
CA LEU A 442 6.95 1.01 14.99
C LEU A 442 6.87 0.75 13.48
N ARG A 443 7.70 1.43 12.69
CA ARG A 443 7.72 1.24 11.24
C ARG A 443 7.98 -0.20 10.79
N ARG A 444 8.66 -1.00 11.62
CA ARG A 444 8.92 -2.42 11.35
C ARG A 444 7.75 -3.34 11.72
N ARG A 445 6.83 -2.87 12.56
CA ARG A 445 5.74 -3.66 13.15
C ARG A 445 4.37 -3.39 12.53
N PHE A 446 4.28 -2.32 11.75
CA PHE A 446 3.06 -1.97 11.02
C PHE A 446 3.32 -1.97 9.51
N ALA A 447 2.38 -2.51 8.76
CA ALA A 447 2.29 -2.29 7.32
C ALA A 447 1.69 -0.89 7.07
N PHE A 448 2.35 -0.10 6.22
CA PHE A 448 1.92 1.25 5.90
C PHE A 448 1.15 1.25 4.57
N VAL A 449 -0.12 1.64 4.61
CA VAL A 449 -0.99 1.74 3.44
C VAL A 449 -1.25 3.21 3.13
N GLU A 450 -0.74 3.69 1.99
CA GLU A 450 -0.91 5.08 1.58
C GLU A 450 -2.30 5.35 1.01
N MET A 451 -2.92 6.41 1.48
CA MET A 451 -4.26 6.83 1.09
C MET A 451 -4.17 8.19 0.39
N MET A 452 -3.94 8.18 -0.92
CA MET A 452 -3.86 9.41 -1.72
C MET A 452 -5.24 9.91 -2.16
N PRO A 453 -5.36 11.21 -2.52
CA PRO A 453 -6.59 11.74 -3.10
C PRO A 453 -6.97 11.00 -4.39
N LYS A 454 -8.20 10.55 -4.48
CA LYS A 454 -8.79 9.92 -5.67
C LYS A 454 -9.71 10.91 -6.36
N ALA A 455 -9.17 11.67 -7.30
CA ALA A 455 -9.96 12.66 -8.05
C ALA A 455 -11.03 11.97 -8.93
N GLU A 456 -10.80 10.73 -9.33
CA GLU A 456 -11.70 9.91 -10.16
C GLU A 456 -13.08 9.73 -9.50
N LEU A 457 -13.15 9.69 -8.16
CA LEU A 457 -14.41 9.61 -7.42
C LEU A 457 -15.32 10.83 -7.61
N LEU A 458 -14.78 11.91 -8.16
CA LEU A 458 -15.51 13.15 -8.47
C LEU A 458 -15.90 13.27 -9.95
N GLY A 459 -15.58 12.24 -10.76
CA GLY A 459 -15.71 12.32 -12.23
C GLY A 459 -17.13 12.59 -12.73
N GLU A 460 -18.15 12.13 -12.00
CA GLU A 460 -19.56 12.32 -12.32
C GLU A 460 -20.14 13.59 -11.68
N ILE A 461 -19.41 14.30 -10.81
CA ILE A 461 -19.90 15.50 -10.13
C ILE A 461 -19.60 16.73 -10.98
N ILE A 462 -20.62 17.26 -11.62
CA ILE A 462 -20.56 18.46 -12.47
C ILE A 462 -21.51 19.52 -11.91
N ILE A 463 -20.98 20.68 -11.55
CA ILE A 463 -21.75 21.83 -11.08
C ILE A 463 -21.63 22.94 -12.11
N GLU A 464 -22.72 23.31 -12.78
CA GLU A 464 -22.76 24.37 -13.82
C GLU A 464 -21.60 24.31 -14.83
N ASN A 465 -21.31 23.17 -15.43
CA ASN A 465 -20.22 22.91 -16.37
C ASN A 465 -18.81 22.76 -15.73
N ILE A 466 -18.66 22.86 -14.44
CA ILE A 466 -17.40 22.59 -13.75
C ILE A 466 -17.36 21.12 -13.32
N ASN A 467 -16.42 20.35 -13.87
CA ASN A 467 -16.14 18.98 -13.41
C ASN A 467 -15.19 19.03 -12.22
N LEU A 468 -15.64 18.53 -11.06
CA LEU A 468 -14.86 18.61 -9.81
C LEU A 468 -13.61 17.72 -9.82
N GLN A 469 -13.57 16.68 -10.62
CA GLN A 469 -12.36 15.88 -10.85
C GLN A 469 -11.23 16.75 -11.44
N HIS A 470 -11.55 17.57 -12.45
CA HIS A 470 -10.57 18.45 -13.07
C HIS A 470 -10.09 19.54 -12.10
N VAL A 471 -11.01 20.09 -11.29
CA VAL A 471 -10.67 21.07 -10.26
C VAL A 471 -9.68 20.49 -9.26
N LEU A 472 -10.03 19.34 -8.65
CA LEU A 472 -9.18 18.71 -7.64
C LEU A 472 -7.82 18.29 -8.21
N SER A 473 -7.81 17.71 -9.41
CA SER A 473 -6.58 17.31 -10.10
C SER A 473 -5.66 18.50 -10.37
N ARG A 474 -6.22 19.64 -10.81
CA ARG A 474 -5.44 20.86 -11.07
C ARG A 474 -4.82 21.43 -9.81
N ILE A 475 -5.59 21.53 -8.72
CA ILE A 475 -5.12 22.00 -7.42
C ILE A 475 -3.98 21.09 -6.92
N ASN A 476 -4.21 19.78 -6.90
CA ASN A 476 -3.26 18.81 -6.36
C ASN A 476 -1.95 18.75 -7.19
N ASN A 477 -2.03 18.88 -8.51
CA ASN A 477 -0.83 18.97 -9.35
C ASN A 477 0.00 20.22 -9.02
N ARG A 478 -0.64 21.37 -8.76
CA ARG A 478 0.05 22.60 -8.37
C ARG A 478 0.65 22.49 -6.97
N ILE A 479 -0.08 21.92 -5.99
CA ILE A 479 0.42 21.68 -4.63
C ILE A 479 1.63 20.75 -4.67
N LYS A 480 1.57 19.67 -5.43
CA LYS A 480 2.68 18.71 -5.55
C LYS A 480 3.98 19.37 -6.05
N VAL A 481 3.87 20.37 -6.94
CA VAL A 481 5.03 21.12 -7.46
C VAL A 481 5.54 22.16 -6.47
N LEU A 482 4.64 22.85 -5.75
CA LEU A 482 4.97 23.97 -4.86
C LEU A 482 5.35 23.55 -3.44
N LEU A 483 4.91 22.37 -3.01
CA LEU A 483 5.23 21.73 -1.73
C LEU A 483 5.70 20.30 -1.95
N ASP A 484 4.78 19.33 -1.82
CA ASP A 484 5.02 17.90 -1.96
C ASP A 484 3.70 17.13 -2.14
N LYS A 485 3.79 15.80 -2.17
CA LYS A 485 2.63 14.92 -2.32
C LYS A 485 1.78 14.82 -1.05
N ASP A 486 2.37 15.03 0.13
CA ASP A 486 1.73 14.81 1.42
C ASP A 486 0.77 15.95 1.82
N HIS A 487 0.87 17.11 1.13
CA HIS A 487 0.00 18.26 1.31
C HIS A 487 -1.16 18.34 0.28
N GLN A 488 -1.39 17.30 -0.51
CA GLN A 488 -2.51 17.29 -1.46
C GLN A 488 -3.86 17.37 -0.73
N ILE A 489 -4.88 17.88 -1.42
CA ILE A 489 -6.24 17.98 -0.89
C ILE A 489 -6.99 16.70 -1.20
N GLY A 490 -7.62 16.09 -0.19
CA GLY A 490 -8.41 14.88 -0.34
C GLY A 490 -9.74 15.12 -1.06
N HIS A 491 -10.25 14.09 -1.72
CA HIS A 491 -11.54 14.12 -2.44
C HIS A 491 -12.76 14.30 -1.52
N ALA A 492 -12.63 13.99 -0.23
CA ALA A 492 -13.73 14.09 0.72
C ALA A 492 -14.26 15.53 0.92
N TYR A 493 -13.46 16.54 0.58
CA TYR A 493 -13.90 17.94 0.63
C TYR A 493 -14.92 18.28 -0.46
N LEU A 494 -14.94 17.51 -1.57
CA LEU A 494 -15.76 17.79 -2.74
C LEU A 494 -16.79 16.69 -3.06
N ILE A 495 -16.68 15.50 -2.48
CA ILE A 495 -17.49 14.34 -2.85
C ILE A 495 -19.00 14.50 -2.57
N ASN A 496 -19.38 15.35 -1.61
CA ASN A 496 -20.78 15.59 -1.24
C ASN A 496 -21.33 16.92 -1.80
N VAL A 497 -20.60 17.59 -2.69
CA VAL A 497 -21.02 18.86 -3.29
C VAL A 497 -22.11 18.58 -4.32
N GLN A 498 -23.28 19.26 -4.16
CA GLN A 498 -24.44 19.11 -5.04
C GLN A 498 -24.91 20.44 -5.64
N SER A 499 -24.38 21.57 -5.15
CA SER A 499 -24.80 22.92 -5.56
C SER A 499 -23.62 23.90 -5.56
N THR A 500 -23.80 25.06 -6.22
CA THR A 500 -22.86 26.20 -6.17
C THR A 500 -22.63 26.67 -4.74
N ARG A 501 -23.65 26.64 -3.90
CA ARG A 501 -23.56 26.97 -2.48
C ARG A 501 -22.64 26.00 -1.73
N ASP A 502 -22.80 24.68 -1.94
CA ASP A 502 -21.93 23.68 -1.32
C ASP A 502 -20.49 23.83 -1.78
N LEU A 503 -20.32 24.12 -3.08
CA LEU A 503 -19.01 24.35 -3.69
C LEU A 503 -18.33 25.58 -3.09
N THR A 504 -19.06 26.69 -2.94
CA THR A 504 -18.59 27.91 -2.29
C THR A 504 -18.17 27.65 -0.85
N HIS A 505 -19.01 26.90 -0.10
CA HIS A 505 -18.68 26.49 1.27
C HIS A 505 -17.41 25.63 1.32
N ALA A 506 -17.28 24.64 0.43
CA ALA A 506 -16.10 23.77 0.38
C ALA A 506 -14.81 24.57 0.13
N PHE A 507 -14.86 25.57 -0.76
CA PHE A 507 -13.70 26.40 -1.03
C PHE A 507 -13.40 27.38 0.10
N ASN A 508 -14.37 28.23 0.47
CA ASN A 508 -14.12 29.31 1.43
C ASN A 508 -13.86 28.81 2.85
N ASN A 509 -14.54 27.72 3.27
CA ASN A 509 -14.47 27.26 4.66
C ASN A 509 -13.55 26.05 4.87
N CYS A 510 -13.17 25.35 3.79
CA CYS A 510 -12.32 24.16 3.94
C CYS A 510 -11.01 24.27 3.15
N ILE A 511 -11.07 24.46 1.82
CA ILE A 511 -9.90 24.38 0.95
C ILE A 511 -8.99 25.59 1.11
N VAL A 512 -9.52 26.81 1.05
CA VAL A 512 -8.74 28.05 1.20
C VAL A 512 -8.08 28.14 2.59
N PRO A 513 -8.79 27.89 3.71
CA PRO A 513 -8.15 27.84 5.03
C PRO A 513 -7.02 26.80 5.12
N LEU A 514 -7.23 25.61 4.55
CA LEU A 514 -6.21 24.56 4.51
C LEU A 514 -4.96 25.00 3.72
N LEU A 515 -5.14 25.65 2.58
CA LEU A 515 -4.02 26.20 1.81
C LEU A 515 -3.30 27.33 2.57
N LYS A 516 -4.03 28.18 3.31
CA LYS A 516 -3.43 29.21 4.19
C LYS A 516 -2.57 28.59 5.30
N GLU A 517 -2.94 27.41 5.80
CA GLU A 517 -2.15 26.64 6.76
C GLU A 517 -0.91 26.03 6.10
N TYR A 518 -1.06 25.39 4.95
CA TYR A 518 0.05 24.75 4.23
C TYR A 518 1.12 25.73 3.80
N PHE A 519 0.73 26.85 3.24
CA PHE A 519 1.62 27.87 2.70
C PHE A 519 1.94 29.01 3.67
N TYR A 520 1.58 28.89 4.91
CA TYR A 520 1.75 29.83 6.00
C TYR A 520 2.33 31.20 5.59
N ARG A 521 1.47 32.23 5.43
CA ARG A 521 1.82 33.60 5.01
C ARG A 521 2.44 33.77 3.61
N ASP A 522 2.41 32.74 2.77
CA ASP A 522 2.86 32.80 1.38
C ASP A 522 1.66 32.88 0.43
N GLU A 523 1.03 34.05 0.38
CA GLU A 523 -0.16 34.27 -0.45
C GLU A 523 0.15 34.16 -1.95
N GLU A 524 1.42 34.40 -2.36
CA GLU A 524 1.86 34.19 -3.74
C GLU A 524 1.69 32.72 -4.18
N LYS A 525 2.07 31.76 -3.32
CA LYS A 525 1.89 30.33 -3.61
C LYS A 525 0.44 29.93 -3.60
N ILE A 526 -0.37 30.47 -2.67
CA ILE A 526 -1.82 30.20 -2.66
C ILE A 526 -2.45 30.72 -3.96
N ALA A 527 -2.05 31.91 -4.42
CA ALA A 527 -2.48 32.48 -5.70
C ALA A 527 -2.10 31.58 -6.89
N LEU A 528 -0.89 31.02 -6.87
CA LEU A 528 -0.44 30.07 -7.91
C LEU A 528 -1.24 28.76 -7.89
N VAL A 529 -1.73 28.33 -6.73
CA VAL A 529 -2.60 27.13 -6.63
C VAL A 529 -4.00 27.42 -7.12
N LEU A 530 -4.64 28.51 -6.65
CA LEU A 530 -6.06 28.79 -6.86
C LEU A 530 -6.34 29.59 -8.16
N GLY A 531 -5.37 30.41 -8.59
CA GLY A 531 -5.58 31.30 -9.74
C GLY A 531 -6.17 32.66 -9.37
N PRO A 532 -6.31 33.56 -10.36
CA PRO A 532 -6.66 34.96 -10.13
C PRO A 532 -8.08 35.17 -9.62
N GLY A 533 -9.00 34.23 -9.81
CA GLY A 533 -10.39 34.34 -9.33
C GLY A 533 -10.53 34.29 -7.82
N PHE A 534 -9.48 33.94 -7.08
CA PHE A 534 -9.46 33.84 -5.61
C PHE A 534 -8.57 34.89 -4.95
N VAL A 535 -7.99 35.81 -5.72
CA VAL A 535 -6.93 36.72 -5.24
C VAL A 535 -7.18 38.13 -5.72
N GLU A 536 -7.09 39.09 -4.80
CA GLU A 536 -7.06 40.51 -5.13
C GLU A 536 -5.64 41.08 -4.98
N ILE A 537 -5.29 41.99 -5.86
CA ILE A 537 -4.04 42.74 -5.73
C ILE A 537 -4.33 44.01 -4.97
N GLU A 538 -3.92 44.07 -3.73
CA GLU A 538 -4.06 45.26 -2.89
C GLU A 538 -3.00 46.28 -3.33
N ASN A 539 -3.43 47.29 -4.07
CA ASN A 539 -2.59 48.41 -4.45
C ASN A 539 -2.54 49.44 -3.29
N ASP A 540 -1.87 49.09 -2.23
CA ASP A 540 -1.53 50.08 -1.23
C ASP A 540 -0.60 51.13 -1.85
N ASN A 541 -1.05 52.37 -1.90
CA ASN A 541 -0.21 53.53 -2.24
C ASN A 541 0.80 53.82 -1.11
N PHE A 542 1.61 52.85 -0.79
CA PHE A 542 2.60 52.92 0.25
C PHE A 542 3.82 53.69 -0.31
N SER A 543 3.92 55.00 0.02
CA SER A 543 5.12 55.74 -0.32
C SER A 543 6.23 55.38 0.67
N GLY A 544 7.45 55.21 0.18
CA GLY A 544 8.64 54.96 1.02
C GLY A 544 8.86 55.96 2.13
N ASP A 545 8.11 57.09 2.14
CA ASP A 545 8.15 58.17 3.11
C ASP A 545 7.59 57.79 4.50
N HIS A 546 6.88 56.65 4.61
CA HIS A 546 6.40 56.13 5.91
C HIS A 546 7.52 55.50 6.77
N PHE A 547 8.68 55.24 6.19
CA PHE A 547 9.81 54.69 6.96
C PHE A 547 10.84 55.78 7.25
N PRO A 548 11.37 55.87 8.49
CA PRO A 548 12.46 56.78 8.79
C PRO A 548 13.73 56.40 7.98
N ASP A 549 14.53 57.41 7.66
CA ASP A 549 15.78 57.23 6.96
C ASP A 549 16.87 56.77 7.91
N PHE A 550 17.58 55.70 7.56
CA PHE A 550 18.76 55.20 8.28
C PHE A 550 19.95 55.09 7.32
N GLU A 551 21.11 55.52 7.72
CA GLU A 551 22.34 55.54 6.89
C GLU A 551 22.74 54.15 6.32
N ARG A 552 22.34 53.07 6.96
CA ARG A 552 22.75 51.71 6.59
C ARG A 552 21.61 50.72 6.35
N ILE A 553 20.38 51.13 6.49
CA ILE A 553 19.19 50.26 6.30
C ILE A 553 18.47 50.71 5.05
N ARG A 554 18.32 49.80 4.08
CA ARG A 554 17.54 50.07 2.87
C ARG A 554 16.07 49.97 3.20
N LYS A 555 15.27 50.96 2.81
CA LYS A 555 13.80 50.90 2.88
C LYS A 555 13.28 49.71 2.08
N PRO A 556 12.24 48.98 2.57
CA PRO A 556 11.65 47.91 1.81
C PRO A 556 11.13 48.44 0.47
N GLN A 557 11.37 47.68 -0.60
CA GLN A 557 10.77 47.99 -1.89
C GLN A 557 9.29 47.57 -1.84
N TYR A 558 8.42 48.42 -2.37
CA TYR A 558 7.00 48.09 -2.53
C TYR A 558 6.84 46.84 -3.39
N LYS A 559 6.13 45.86 -2.86
CA LYS A 559 5.59 44.76 -3.64
C LYS A 559 4.07 44.81 -3.48
N PRO A 560 3.31 44.68 -4.58
CA PRO A 560 1.87 44.54 -4.47
C PRO A 560 1.53 43.40 -3.52
N LYS A 561 0.66 43.65 -2.57
CA LYS A 561 0.23 42.63 -1.61
C LYS A 561 -0.90 41.86 -2.24
N LEU A 562 -0.74 40.55 -2.34
CA LEU A 562 -1.81 39.65 -2.74
C LEU A 562 -2.67 39.35 -1.50
N ASN A 563 -3.96 39.42 -1.66
CA ASN A 563 -4.93 39.07 -0.64
C ASN A 563 -5.87 37.99 -1.15
N VAL A 564 -5.85 36.82 -0.49
CA VAL A 564 -6.75 35.70 -0.80
C VAL A 564 -8.06 35.93 -0.08
N PHE A 565 -9.15 36.14 -0.85
CA PHE A 565 -10.47 36.49 -0.34
C PHE A 565 -11.46 35.33 -0.45
N GLU A 566 -12.58 35.46 0.29
CA GLU A 566 -13.72 34.55 0.17
C GLU A 566 -14.54 34.90 -1.07
N VAL A 567 -14.66 33.93 -1.98
CA VAL A 567 -15.37 34.14 -3.26
C VAL A 567 -16.89 34.06 -3.00
N PRO A 568 -17.68 35.09 -3.39
CA PRO A 568 -19.15 35.03 -3.33
C PRO A 568 -19.73 33.89 -4.18
N GLU A 569 -20.90 33.39 -3.80
CA GLU A 569 -21.56 32.27 -4.49
C GLU A 569 -21.77 32.55 -5.99
N GLU A 570 -22.16 33.77 -6.34
CA GLU A 570 -22.38 34.21 -7.72
C GLU A 570 -21.10 34.22 -8.58
N ASN A 571 -19.92 34.28 -7.98
CA ASN A 571 -18.63 34.37 -8.66
C ASN A 571 -17.81 33.07 -8.63
N ILE A 572 -18.26 32.05 -7.88
CA ILE A 572 -17.46 30.83 -7.66
C ILE A 572 -17.19 30.07 -8.94
N ILE A 573 -18.16 30.01 -9.85
CA ILE A 573 -18.02 29.31 -11.14
C ILE A 573 -16.97 29.99 -12.02
N ASP A 574 -16.99 31.33 -12.07
CA ASP A 574 -16.01 32.11 -12.84
C ASP A 574 -14.60 31.97 -12.25
N ALA A 575 -14.48 31.98 -10.92
CA ALA A 575 -13.23 31.76 -10.24
C ALA A 575 -12.66 30.36 -10.54
N LEU A 576 -13.50 29.33 -10.56
CA LEU A 576 -13.10 27.97 -10.86
C LEU A 576 -12.76 27.77 -12.35
N ASN A 577 -13.46 28.42 -13.26
CA ASN A 577 -13.08 28.45 -14.68
C ASN A 577 -11.65 29.02 -14.87
N GLN A 578 -11.32 30.09 -14.15
CA GLN A 578 -9.96 30.67 -14.16
C GLN A 578 -8.92 29.75 -13.50
N LEU A 579 -9.33 28.92 -12.53
CA LEU A 579 -8.45 27.93 -11.90
C LEU A 579 -8.10 26.79 -12.86
N ILE A 580 -9.07 26.30 -13.62
CA ILE A 580 -8.92 25.17 -14.55
C ILE A 580 -8.19 25.62 -15.83
N GLY A 581 -8.53 26.80 -16.36
CA GLY A 581 -7.98 27.40 -17.61
C GLY A 581 -6.52 27.52 -17.62
#